data_712f494976468ba6a1e0f247ed5d1cda
#
_entry.id   712f494976468ba6a1e0f247ed5d1cda
#
_cell.length_a   1.000
_cell.length_b   1.000
_cell.length_c   1.000
_cell.angle_alpha   90.00
_cell.angle_beta   90.00
_cell.angle_gamma   90.00
#
_symmetry.space_group_name_H-M   'P 1'
#
loop_
_entity.id
_entity.type
_entity.pdbx_description
1 polymer ?
#
loop_
_entity_poly.entity_id
_entity_poly.type
_entity_poly.pdbx_seq_one_letter_code
_entity_poly.pdbx_strand_id
1 'polypeptide(L)'
;EILVFNRSGLCSFLLADGKPLHRFQHKTRYGINVAQPLDTGNSILISSAYGKGSALVDVSGRTAKAIWETESFSSQMASLVKKDNYAYGIHGQTGARAKYATLCCLDIRKGSTRWEQKGFGLGSVILVGDTLVILSDSGELALAEANPAGYIEKARFQVLGGKDGWTPPSYANGRLYCRSSRGDVVCLGMAVTSR
;
A
#
# COMPACT_ATOMS: atom_id res chain seq x y z
N GLU A 1 -4.73 -15.93 11.31
CA GLU A 1 -4.57 -16.43 9.93
C GLU A 1 -3.25 -15.92 9.31
N ILE A 2 -2.74 -16.66 8.34
CA ILE A 2 -1.67 -16.21 7.44
C ILE A 2 -2.33 -15.86 6.10
N LEU A 3 -2.11 -14.65 5.61
CA LEU A 3 -2.58 -14.19 4.31
C LEU A 3 -1.44 -14.24 3.29
N VAL A 4 -1.70 -14.84 2.14
CA VAL A 4 -0.73 -14.94 1.03
C VAL A 4 -1.39 -14.47 -0.25
N PHE A 5 -0.79 -13.46 -0.91
CA PHE A 5 -1.23 -12.99 -2.20
C PHE A 5 -0.23 -13.45 -3.27
N ASN A 6 -0.56 -14.51 -3.95
CA ASN A 6 0.30 -15.17 -4.93
C ASN A 6 -0.24 -15.00 -6.37
N ARG A 7 0.44 -15.60 -7.36
CA ARG A 7 0.03 -15.52 -8.77
C ARG A 7 -1.42 -15.95 -9.07
N SER A 8 -2.04 -16.76 -8.19
CA SER A 8 -3.41 -17.25 -8.36
C SER A 8 -4.45 -16.34 -7.71
N GLY A 9 -4.04 -15.51 -6.75
CA GLY A 9 -4.90 -14.62 -5.97
C GLY A 9 -4.62 -14.70 -4.47
N LEU A 10 -5.62 -14.36 -3.68
CA LEU A 10 -5.57 -14.41 -2.22
C LEU A 10 -5.78 -15.84 -1.73
N CYS A 11 -4.92 -16.27 -0.83
CA CYS A 11 -5.07 -17.50 -0.05
C CYS A 11 -4.92 -17.17 1.43
N SER A 12 -5.67 -17.84 2.30
CA SER A 12 -5.45 -17.76 3.74
C SER A 12 -5.29 -19.16 4.35
N PHE A 13 -4.56 -19.22 5.44
CA PHE A 13 -4.20 -20.45 6.13
C PHE A 13 -4.32 -20.27 7.64
N LEU A 14 -4.66 -21.34 8.35
CA LEU A 14 -4.57 -21.37 9.81
C LEU A 14 -3.12 -21.22 10.25
N LEU A 15 -2.87 -20.32 11.21
CA LEU A 15 -1.53 -20.12 11.77
C LEU A 15 -1.02 -21.35 12.52
N ALA A 16 -1.94 -22.11 13.14
CA ALA A 16 -1.59 -23.24 14.02
C ALA A 16 -1.02 -24.44 13.26
N ASP A 17 -1.55 -24.78 12.09
CA ASP A 17 -1.21 -26.02 11.38
C ASP A 17 -1.09 -25.85 9.86
N GLY A 18 -1.21 -24.62 9.36
CA GLY A 18 -1.08 -24.32 7.93
C GLY A 18 -2.23 -24.81 7.05
N LYS A 19 -3.35 -25.25 7.64
CA LYS A 19 -4.50 -25.68 6.85
C LYS A 19 -5.08 -24.54 6.04
N PRO A 20 -5.39 -24.75 4.74
CA PRO A 20 -6.02 -23.74 3.90
C PRO A 20 -7.43 -23.42 4.41
N LEU A 21 -7.74 -22.11 4.49
CA LEU A 21 -9.06 -21.60 4.88
C LEU A 21 -9.80 -21.06 3.69
N HIS A 22 -9.25 -20.06 3.01
CA HIS A 22 -9.90 -19.35 1.92
C HIS A 22 -9.03 -19.30 0.68
N ARG A 23 -9.69 -19.22 -0.47
CA ARG A 23 -9.09 -18.91 -1.77
C ARG A 23 -9.99 -17.98 -2.54
N PHE A 24 -9.43 -16.87 -3.03
CA PHE A 24 -10.09 -15.95 -3.94
C PHE A 24 -9.22 -15.73 -5.17
N GLN A 25 -9.79 -16.00 -6.35
CA GLN A 25 -9.05 -15.91 -7.61
C GLN A 25 -8.86 -14.44 -8.03
N HIS A 26 -7.62 -14.01 -8.18
CA HIS A 26 -7.27 -12.68 -8.64
C HIS A 26 -5.99 -12.77 -9.49
N LYS A 27 -6.14 -13.23 -10.73
CA LYS A 27 -5.03 -13.45 -11.65
C LYS A 27 -4.74 -12.20 -12.47
N THR A 28 -3.49 -11.76 -12.47
CA THR A 28 -2.98 -10.77 -13.42
C THR A 28 -2.43 -11.45 -14.68
N ARG A 29 -2.32 -10.69 -15.77
CA ARG A 29 -1.79 -11.18 -17.05
C ARG A 29 -0.44 -11.88 -16.93
N TYR A 30 0.43 -11.39 -16.03
CA TYR A 30 1.78 -11.92 -15.85
C TYR A 30 1.94 -12.79 -14.58
N GLY A 31 0.86 -13.01 -13.84
CA GLY A 31 0.91 -13.72 -12.57
C GLY A 31 1.68 -12.95 -11.49
N ILE A 32 1.70 -11.63 -11.57
CA ILE A 32 2.41 -10.73 -10.65
C ILE A 32 1.40 -10.11 -9.69
N ASN A 33 1.47 -10.50 -8.43
CA ASN A 33 0.76 -9.96 -7.28
C ASN A 33 1.80 -9.73 -6.19
N VAL A 34 2.10 -8.48 -5.84
CA VAL A 34 3.25 -8.09 -4.97
C VAL A 34 2.79 -7.36 -3.71
N ALA A 35 1.84 -6.41 -3.84
CA ALA A 35 1.32 -5.67 -2.71
C ALA A 35 0.74 -6.63 -1.66
N GLN A 36 1.06 -6.39 -0.39
CA GLN A 36 0.54 -7.22 0.69
C GLN A 36 -0.98 -7.07 0.81
N PRO A 37 -1.71 -8.15 1.09
CA PRO A 37 -3.12 -8.06 1.47
C PRO A 37 -3.29 -7.17 2.71
N LEU A 38 -4.26 -6.28 2.67
CA LEU A 38 -4.58 -5.40 3.78
C LEU A 38 -5.78 -5.95 4.53
N ASP A 39 -5.56 -6.32 5.78
CA ASP A 39 -6.65 -6.70 6.68
C ASP A 39 -7.51 -5.49 7.03
N THR A 40 -8.79 -5.57 6.76
CA THR A 40 -9.77 -4.52 7.05
C THR A 40 -10.72 -4.88 8.21
N GLY A 41 -10.49 -6.01 8.87
CA GLY A 41 -11.30 -6.61 9.92
C GLY A 41 -12.03 -7.86 9.42
N ASN A 42 -13.25 -7.72 8.91
CA ASN A 42 -14.04 -8.83 8.40
C ASN A 42 -13.80 -9.14 6.89
N SER A 43 -12.89 -8.42 6.26
CA SER A 43 -12.57 -8.58 4.84
C SER A 43 -11.11 -8.21 4.56
N ILE A 44 -10.63 -8.60 3.39
CA ILE A 44 -9.26 -8.38 2.95
C ILE A 44 -9.27 -7.56 1.67
N LEU A 45 -8.56 -6.42 1.71
CA LEU A 45 -8.33 -5.61 0.50
C LEU A 45 -7.06 -6.09 -0.20
N ILE A 46 -7.18 -6.45 -1.46
CA ILE A 46 -6.06 -6.80 -2.34
C ILE A 46 -6.00 -5.86 -3.53
N SER A 47 -4.79 -5.65 -4.04
CA SER A 47 -4.57 -4.78 -5.19
C SER A 47 -3.45 -5.30 -6.07
N SER A 48 -3.60 -5.17 -7.36
CA SER A 48 -2.58 -5.50 -8.35
C SER A 48 -2.73 -4.64 -9.60
N ALA A 49 -1.72 -4.66 -10.45
CA ALA A 49 -1.69 -3.91 -11.70
C ALA A 49 -2.18 -4.73 -12.92
N TYR A 50 -1.78 -4.30 -14.08
CA TYR A 50 -2.04 -4.93 -15.38
C TYR A 50 -3.53 -5.04 -15.74
N GLY A 51 -4.32 -4.01 -15.36
CA GLY A 51 -5.75 -3.93 -15.65
C GLY A 51 -6.62 -4.82 -14.74
N LYS A 52 -6.04 -5.45 -13.71
CA LYS A 52 -6.82 -6.28 -12.77
C LYS A 52 -7.42 -5.47 -11.62
N GLY A 53 -6.70 -4.43 -11.16
CA GLY A 53 -7.20 -3.52 -10.13
C GLY A 53 -7.23 -4.10 -8.73
N SER A 54 -8.22 -3.73 -7.96
CA SER A 54 -8.38 -4.08 -6.54
C SER A 54 -9.69 -4.81 -6.26
N ALA A 55 -9.71 -5.57 -5.19
CA ALA A 55 -10.89 -6.24 -4.68
C ALA A 55 -10.96 -6.18 -3.16
N LEU A 56 -12.13 -5.94 -2.61
CA LEU A 56 -12.42 -6.18 -1.20
C LEU A 56 -13.09 -7.56 -1.10
N VAL A 57 -12.45 -8.46 -0.38
CA VAL A 57 -12.84 -9.87 -0.31
C VAL A 57 -13.39 -10.19 1.07
N ASP A 58 -14.65 -10.59 1.16
CA ASP A 58 -15.26 -11.14 2.37
C ASP A 58 -14.69 -12.54 2.64
N VAL A 59 -14.14 -12.74 3.82
CA VAL A 59 -13.60 -14.01 4.31
C VAL A 59 -14.28 -14.48 5.59
N SER A 60 -15.44 -13.92 5.93
CA SER A 60 -16.20 -14.29 7.13
C SER A 60 -16.91 -15.64 7.00
N GLY A 61 -17.23 -16.06 5.77
CA GLY A 61 -17.90 -17.32 5.48
C GLY A 61 -16.93 -18.45 5.11
N ARG A 62 -17.48 -19.60 4.73
CA ARG A 62 -16.68 -20.75 4.25
C ARG A 62 -16.01 -20.50 2.89
N THR A 63 -16.53 -19.59 2.10
CA THR A 63 -16.05 -19.27 0.75
C THR A 63 -15.76 -17.80 0.64
N ALA A 64 -14.54 -17.45 0.23
CA ALA A 64 -14.17 -16.07 -0.03
C ALA A 64 -14.92 -15.51 -1.26
N LYS A 65 -15.51 -14.33 -1.14
CA LYS A 65 -16.28 -13.65 -2.19
C LYS A 65 -15.90 -12.18 -2.27
N ALA A 66 -15.89 -11.62 -3.49
CA ALA A 66 -15.76 -10.19 -3.64
C ALA A 66 -16.99 -9.46 -3.08
N ILE A 67 -16.77 -8.46 -2.23
CA ILE A 67 -17.76 -7.45 -1.87
C ILE A 67 -17.84 -6.46 -3.03
N TRP A 68 -16.69 -6.06 -3.56
CA TRP A 68 -16.54 -5.27 -4.78
C TRP A 68 -15.21 -5.55 -5.47
N GLU A 69 -15.15 -5.31 -6.77
CA GLU A 69 -13.93 -5.25 -7.59
C GLU A 69 -13.91 -3.93 -8.34
N THR A 70 -12.72 -3.34 -8.55
CA THR A 70 -12.55 -2.08 -9.29
C THR A 70 -11.22 -2.04 -10.03
N GLU A 71 -11.21 -1.50 -11.24
CA GLU A 71 -10.00 -1.22 -12.00
C GLU A 71 -9.48 0.22 -11.77
N SER A 72 -10.29 1.08 -11.11
CA SER A 72 -9.94 2.49 -10.89
C SER A 72 -8.77 2.70 -9.93
N PHE A 73 -8.46 1.72 -9.09
CA PHE A 73 -7.30 1.72 -8.22
C PHE A 73 -6.48 0.43 -8.41
N SER A 74 -5.18 0.58 -8.65
CA SER A 74 -4.25 -0.51 -8.89
C SER A 74 -2.92 -0.21 -8.20
N SER A 75 -2.53 -0.97 -7.19
CA SER A 75 -1.18 -0.90 -6.63
C SER A 75 -0.39 -2.13 -7.03
N GLN A 76 0.73 -1.93 -7.73
CA GLN A 76 1.57 -3.05 -8.15
C GLN A 76 2.60 -3.43 -7.10
N MET A 77 3.40 -2.47 -6.66
CA MET A 77 4.61 -2.73 -5.86
C MET A 77 4.42 -2.38 -4.39
N ALA A 78 3.76 -1.26 -4.12
CA ALA A 78 3.61 -0.75 -2.75
C ALA A 78 2.40 -1.38 -2.06
N SER A 79 2.59 -1.79 -0.81
CA SER A 79 1.47 -2.19 0.06
C SER A 79 0.66 -0.98 0.49
N LEU A 80 -0.64 -1.19 0.72
CA LEU A 80 -1.51 -0.16 1.24
C LEU A 80 -1.43 -0.10 2.76
N VAL A 81 -1.75 1.07 3.31
CA VAL A 81 -1.94 1.26 4.75
C VAL A 81 -3.37 1.70 5.03
N LYS A 82 -3.90 1.37 6.20
CA LYS A 82 -5.30 1.63 6.57
C LYS A 82 -5.36 2.58 7.77
N LYS A 83 -6.27 3.55 7.68
CA LYS A 83 -6.79 4.31 8.81
C LYS A 83 -8.31 4.38 8.70
N ASP A 84 -8.99 3.93 9.72
CA ASP A 84 -10.46 3.84 9.77
C ASP A 84 -11.04 3.07 8.57
N ASN A 85 -11.90 3.69 7.78
CA ASN A 85 -12.53 3.13 6.59
C ASN A 85 -11.78 3.51 5.28
N TYR A 86 -10.55 3.99 5.37
CA TYR A 86 -9.77 4.46 4.23
C TYR A 86 -8.45 3.73 4.11
N ALA A 87 -8.07 3.42 2.89
CA ALA A 87 -6.76 2.89 2.54
C ALA A 87 -5.97 3.94 1.77
N TYR A 88 -4.67 4.02 2.04
CA TYR A 88 -3.74 4.92 1.35
C TYR A 88 -2.66 4.08 0.68
N GLY A 89 -2.32 4.41 -0.55
CA GLY A 89 -1.30 3.67 -1.29
C GLY A 89 -1.00 4.30 -2.64
N ILE A 90 0.01 3.77 -3.31
CA ILE A 90 0.41 4.24 -4.64
C ILE A 90 -0.37 3.48 -5.72
N HIS A 91 -1.25 4.19 -6.41
CA HIS A 91 -1.82 3.72 -7.66
C HIS A 91 -0.76 3.80 -8.75
N GLY A 92 -0.50 2.71 -9.45
CA GLY A 92 0.48 2.73 -10.52
C GLY A 92 1.00 1.35 -10.92
N GLN A 93 1.74 1.37 -12.01
CA GLN A 93 2.33 0.18 -12.63
C GLN A 93 3.71 0.52 -13.19
N THR A 94 4.65 -0.40 -13.10
CA THR A 94 5.99 -0.26 -13.67
C THR A 94 5.99 -0.14 -15.20
N GLY A 95 7.12 0.29 -15.77
CA GLY A 95 7.29 0.49 -17.20
C GLY A 95 6.73 1.82 -17.69
N ALA A 96 6.24 1.89 -18.91
CA ALA A 96 5.78 3.13 -19.53
C ALA A 96 4.63 3.86 -18.78
N ARG A 97 3.92 3.15 -17.92
CA ARG A 97 2.83 3.70 -17.09
C ARG A 97 3.29 4.26 -15.75
N ALA A 98 4.53 4.06 -15.33
CA ALA A 98 5.08 4.56 -14.06
C ALA A 98 4.90 6.08 -13.90
N LYS A 99 4.99 6.85 -14.98
CA LYS A 99 4.79 8.31 -14.98
C LYS A 99 3.39 8.78 -14.59
N TYR A 100 2.41 7.87 -14.56
CA TYR A 100 1.03 8.16 -14.13
C TYR A 100 0.77 7.74 -12.67
N ALA A 101 1.79 7.26 -11.96
CA ALA A 101 1.63 6.85 -10.58
C ALA A 101 1.22 8.02 -9.67
N THR A 102 0.29 7.76 -8.77
CA THR A 102 -0.26 8.74 -7.83
C THR A 102 -0.42 8.12 -6.45
N LEU A 103 -0.20 8.90 -5.39
CA LEU A 103 -0.68 8.54 -4.06
C LEU A 103 -2.19 8.75 -4.02
N CYS A 104 -2.93 7.76 -3.55
CA CYS A 104 -4.38 7.81 -3.48
C CYS A 104 -4.89 7.53 -2.07
N CYS A 105 -6.05 8.10 -1.76
CA CYS A 105 -6.93 7.66 -0.68
C CYS A 105 -8.12 6.91 -1.30
N LEU A 106 -8.36 5.69 -0.85
CA LEU A 106 -9.44 4.82 -1.28
C LEU A 106 -10.47 4.66 -0.16
N ASP A 107 -11.75 4.85 -0.43
CA ASP A 107 -12.84 4.45 0.47
C ASP A 107 -12.98 2.92 0.41
N ILE A 108 -12.62 2.23 1.50
CA ILE A 108 -12.60 0.76 1.55
C ILE A 108 -14.00 0.18 1.35
N ARG A 109 -15.03 0.85 1.85
CA ARG A 109 -16.41 0.33 1.77
C ARG A 109 -17.00 0.45 0.36
N LYS A 110 -16.57 1.47 -0.40
CA LYS A 110 -17.14 1.78 -1.73
C LYS A 110 -16.24 1.34 -2.89
N GLY A 111 -14.95 1.09 -2.64
CA GLY A 111 -13.97 0.83 -3.70
C GLY A 111 -13.68 2.04 -4.59
N SER A 112 -13.99 3.26 -4.13
CA SER A 112 -13.83 4.48 -4.90
C SER A 112 -12.70 5.36 -4.35
N THR A 113 -11.92 5.96 -5.25
CA THR A 113 -10.88 6.92 -4.89
C THR A 113 -11.50 8.21 -4.39
N ARG A 114 -11.03 8.70 -3.24
CA ARG A 114 -11.43 9.97 -2.63
C ARG A 114 -10.64 11.15 -3.17
N TRP A 115 -9.32 10.96 -3.27
CA TRP A 115 -8.39 11.93 -3.84
C TRP A 115 -7.13 11.25 -4.36
N GLU A 116 -6.41 11.97 -5.21
CA GLU A 116 -5.13 11.57 -5.78
C GLU A 116 -4.11 12.70 -5.66
N GLN A 117 -2.86 12.36 -5.38
CA GLN A 117 -1.73 13.29 -5.31
C GLN A 117 -0.56 12.77 -6.13
N LYS A 118 -0.09 13.55 -7.09
CA LYS A 118 1.10 13.29 -7.90
C LYS A 118 2.39 13.66 -7.16
N GLY A 119 3.52 13.22 -7.70
CA GLY A 119 4.86 13.64 -7.26
C GLY A 119 5.63 12.60 -6.45
N PHE A 120 5.11 11.37 -6.33
CA PHE A 120 5.77 10.30 -5.59
C PHE A 120 6.28 9.15 -6.45
N GLY A 121 5.95 9.16 -7.76
CA GLY A 121 6.26 8.04 -8.64
C GLY A 121 5.71 6.72 -8.10
N LEU A 122 6.44 5.63 -8.32
CA LEU A 122 6.12 4.31 -7.75
C LEU A 122 6.72 4.14 -6.33
N GLY A 123 6.66 5.18 -5.54
CA GLY A 123 7.13 5.17 -4.15
C GLY A 123 6.32 4.24 -3.25
N SER A 124 6.46 4.43 -1.96
CA SER A 124 5.80 3.62 -0.94
C SER A 124 5.30 4.49 0.21
N VAL A 125 4.36 3.97 1.00
CA VAL A 125 3.76 4.67 2.14
C VAL A 125 3.67 3.74 3.35
N ILE A 126 3.97 4.29 4.53
CA ILE A 126 3.63 3.67 5.81
C ILE A 126 2.77 4.63 6.64
N LEU A 127 2.07 4.11 7.64
CA LEU A 127 1.28 4.90 8.58
C LEU A 127 1.95 4.86 9.95
N VAL A 128 2.22 6.04 10.51
CA VAL A 128 2.76 6.20 11.88
C VAL A 128 1.81 7.10 12.66
N GLY A 129 1.02 6.51 13.55
CA GLY A 129 -0.11 7.22 14.17
C GLY A 129 -1.08 7.72 13.10
N ASP A 130 -1.26 9.03 13.04
CA ASP A 130 -2.12 9.71 12.05
C ASP A 130 -1.36 10.30 10.86
N THR A 131 -0.06 9.97 10.74
CA THR A 131 0.82 10.53 9.71
C THR A 131 1.14 9.49 8.66
N LEU A 132 0.86 9.82 7.41
CA LEU A 132 1.40 9.11 6.25
C LEU A 132 2.86 9.51 6.08
N VAL A 133 3.74 8.54 6.07
CA VAL A 133 5.16 8.70 5.74
C VAL A 133 5.36 8.13 4.35
N ILE A 134 5.58 8.99 3.38
CA ILE A 134 5.65 8.65 1.97
C ILE A 134 7.10 8.78 1.50
N LEU A 135 7.68 7.72 0.97
CA LEU A 135 8.98 7.74 0.32
C LEU A 135 8.77 7.60 -1.18
N SER A 136 9.14 8.64 -1.94
CA SER A 136 9.07 8.61 -3.39
C SER A 136 10.10 7.65 -3.99
N ASP A 137 9.91 7.22 -5.23
CA ASP A 137 10.89 6.41 -5.95
C ASP A 137 12.19 7.15 -6.27
N SER A 138 12.20 8.48 -6.16
CA SER A 138 13.36 9.36 -6.30
C SER A 138 14.06 9.70 -4.97
N GLY A 139 13.56 9.17 -3.85
CA GLY A 139 14.17 9.32 -2.54
C GLY A 139 13.76 10.57 -1.76
N GLU A 140 12.71 11.28 -2.18
CA GLU A 140 12.07 12.30 -1.35
C GLU A 140 11.17 11.65 -0.29
N LEU A 141 11.27 12.13 0.93
CA LEU A 141 10.40 11.77 2.03
C LEU A 141 9.38 12.89 2.27
N ALA A 142 8.09 12.54 2.27
CA ALA A 142 7.03 13.46 2.66
C ALA A 142 6.27 12.94 3.87
N LEU A 143 5.85 13.86 4.72
CA LEU A 143 4.94 13.61 5.83
C LEU A 143 3.61 14.30 5.53
N ALA A 144 2.51 13.57 5.63
CA ALA A 144 1.17 14.11 5.37
C ALA A 144 0.15 13.57 6.38
N GLU A 145 -0.98 14.22 6.50
CA GLU A 145 -2.09 13.70 7.31
C GLU A 145 -2.76 12.52 6.62
N ALA A 146 -3.10 11.49 7.40
CA ALA A 146 -3.99 10.44 6.92
C ALA A 146 -5.44 10.94 6.95
N ASN A 147 -5.79 11.80 5.99
CA ASN A 147 -7.05 12.56 5.92
C ASN A 147 -7.82 12.18 4.64
N PRO A 148 -9.07 11.67 4.75
CA PRO A 148 -9.85 11.30 3.57
C PRO A 148 -10.47 12.49 2.82
N ALA A 149 -10.44 13.70 3.39
CA ALA A 149 -10.98 14.89 2.74
C ALA A 149 -10.04 15.45 1.66
N GLY A 150 -8.72 15.21 1.79
CA GLY A 150 -7.72 15.70 0.86
C GLY A 150 -6.30 15.42 1.33
N TYR A 151 -5.33 15.62 0.45
CA TYR A 151 -3.91 15.54 0.78
C TYR A 151 -3.45 16.82 1.51
N ILE A 152 -2.93 16.66 2.72
CA ILE A 152 -2.40 17.75 3.55
C ILE A 152 -0.96 17.43 3.91
N GLU A 153 -0.02 18.01 3.18
CA GLU A 153 1.41 17.85 3.42
C GLU A 153 1.87 18.66 4.62
N LYS A 154 2.68 18.06 5.49
CA LYS A 154 3.30 18.69 6.66
C LYS A 154 4.77 19.05 6.42
N ALA A 155 5.48 18.19 5.71
CA ALA A 155 6.90 18.37 5.40
C ALA A 155 7.29 17.52 4.20
N ARG A 156 8.33 17.98 3.48
CA ARG A 156 8.95 17.23 2.38
C ARG A 156 10.44 17.59 2.29
N PHE A 157 11.29 16.59 2.11
CA PHE A 157 12.73 16.78 1.97
C PHE A 157 13.39 15.57 1.30
N GLN A 158 14.51 15.81 0.62
CA GLN A 158 15.31 14.74 -0.01
C GLN A 158 16.12 14.00 1.05
N VAL A 159 15.96 12.68 1.16
CA VAL A 159 16.67 11.84 2.13
C VAL A 159 17.62 10.85 1.48
N LEU A 160 17.32 10.40 0.26
CA LEU A 160 18.12 9.43 -0.50
C LEU A 160 18.32 9.93 -1.92
N GLY A 161 19.45 9.58 -2.52
CA GLY A 161 19.68 9.75 -3.95
C GLY A 161 19.22 8.53 -4.75
N GLY A 162 19.08 8.71 -6.07
CA GLY A 162 18.83 7.60 -6.99
C GLY A 162 17.43 7.58 -7.56
N LYS A 163 17.09 6.44 -8.19
CA LYS A 163 15.80 6.14 -8.81
C LYS A 163 15.40 4.72 -8.43
N ASP A 164 14.12 4.39 -8.64
CA ASP A 164 13.56 3.05 -8.42
C ASP A 164 13.67 2.58 -6.96
N GLY A 165 13.51 3.50 -6.01
CA GLY A 165 13.40 3.22 -4.58
C GLY A 165 12.01 2.69 -4.23
N TRP A 166 11.80 1.37 -4.27
CA TRP A 166 10.48 0.75 -3.96
C TRP A 166 10.40 0.18 -2.55
N THR A 167 11.50 0.26 -1.78
CA THR A 167 11.50 -0.22 -0.40
C THR A 167 10.73 0.76 0.48
N PRO A 168 9.69 0.30 1.21
CA PRO A 168 8.99 1.16 2.14
C PRO A 168 9.91 1.59 3.29
N PRO A 169 9.71 2.81 3.84
CA PRO A 169 10.38 3.19 5.06
C PRO A 169 9.97 2.27 6.22
N SER A 170 10.82 2.17 7.23
CA SER A 170 10.53 1.43 8.46
C SER A 170 10.57 2.39 9.63
N TYR A 171 9.61 2.29 10.55
CA TYR A 171 9.54 3.10 11.75
C TYR A 171 9.67 2.24 13.00
N ALA A 172 10.61 2.58 13.88
CA ALA A 172 10.80 1.92 15.16
C ALA A 172 11.44 2.87 16.17
N ASN A 173 10.98 2.85 17.42
CA ASN A 173 11.58 3.58 18.55
C ASN A 173 11.84 5.06 18.27
N GLY A 174 10.86 5.77 17.67
CA GLY A 174 10.98 7.19 17.33
C GLY A 174 11.93 7.50 16.18
N ARG A 175 12.33 6.50 15.42
CA ARG A 175 13.24 6.64 14.28
C ARG A 175 12.64 6.07 13.01
N LEU A 176 12.91 6.76 11.92
CA LEU A 176 12.54 6.37 10.57
C LEU A 176 13.77 5.93 9.80
N TYR A 177 13.71 4.77 9.18
CA TYR A 177 14.78 4.20 8.37
C TYR A 177 14.33 4.16 6.91
N CYS A 178 15.11 4.78 6.03
CA CYS A 178 14.89 4.77 4.59
C CYS A 178 16.07 4.11 3.89
N ARG A 179 15.81 3.29 2.88
CA ARG A 179 16.84 2.58 2.12
C ARG A 179 16.69 2.83 0.62
N SER A 180 17.79 3.15 -0.06
CA SER A 180 17.84 3.23 -1.52
C SER A 180 17.96 1.85 -2.17
N SER A 181 17.68 1.76 -3.47
CA SER A 181 17.95 0.57 -4.28
C SER A 181 19.45 0.23 -4.37
N ARG A 182 20.34 1.19 -4.10
CA ARG A 182 21.81 1.02 -4.10
C ARG A 182 22.35 0.53 -2.76
N GLY A 183 21.51 0.43 -1.73
CA GLY A 183 21.92 -0.02 -0.41
C GLY A 183 22.25 1.09 0.58
N ASP A 184 22.14 2.38 0.21
CA ASP A 184 22.29 3.47 1.17
C ASP A 184 21.16 3.41 2.20
N VAL A 185 21.47 3.66 3.46
CA VAL A 185 20.51 3.68 4.56
C VAL A 185 20.63 5.00 5.31
N VAL A 186 19.51 5.67 5.50
CA VAL A 186 19.38 6.89 6.30
C VAL A 186 18.48 6.62 7.49
N CYS A 187 18.93 7.06 8.67
CA CYS A 187 18.15 7.03 9.91
C CYS A 187 17.82 8.46 10.35
N LEU A 188 16.54 8.75 10.48
CA LEU A 188 16.01 10.05 10.87
C LEU A 188 15.32 9.95 12.23
N GLY A 189 15.66 10.87 13.15
CA GLY A 189 14.90 11.02 14.40
C GLY A 189 13.56 11.69 14.12
N MET A 190 12.48 11.07 14.57
CA MET A 190 11.15 11.68 14.57
C MET A 190 10.95 12.34 15.93
N ALA A 191 11.13 13.65 16.01
CA ALA A 191 10.82 14.39 17.24
C ALA A 191 9.31 14.36 17.47
N VAL A 192 8.88 13.69 18.55
CA VAL A 192 7.52 13.84 19.05
C VAL A 192 7.48 15.19 19.79
N THR A 193 7.01 16.23 19.13
CA THR A 193 6.64 17.44 19.87
C THR A 193 5.40 17.09 20.69
N SER A 194 5.61 16.81 21.99
CA SER A 194 4.50 16.78 22.97
C SER A 194 3.80 18.14 22.90
N ARG A 195 2.56 18.14 22.48
CA ARG A 195 1.63 19.25 22.69
C ARG A 195 1.00 19.13 24.06
#